data_1771a520fe22aebf4bf9cb821735c670
#
_entry.id   1771a520fe22aebf4bf9cb821735c670
#
_cell.length_a   1.000
_cell.length_b   1.000
_cell.length_c   1.000
_cell.angle_alpha   90.00
_cell.angle_beta   90.00
_cell.angle_gamma   90.00
#
_symmetry.space_group_name_H-M   'P 1'
#
loop_
_entity.id
_entity.type
_entity.pdbx_description
1 polymer ?
#
loop_
_entity_poly.entity_id
_entity_poly.type
_entity_poly.pdbx_seq_one_letter_code
_entity_poly.pdbx_strand_id
1 'polypeptide(L)'
;MGKEKFERKKPHVNIGTIGHIDHGKTTLTAAITKIAGLKGSGKFISYDEIDKAPEEKERGITISTAHVEYETANRHYAHVDCPGHADYIKNMITGAAQMDGGIIVVAATDGPMPQTREHILLARQVGVPQLVVFLNKCDLVDDEELLELVELEVRELLSSYDFPGDDVPVIRGSALKALECDNPDAPEAKCILDLLQACDDFIPEPERDIDKPFLMPIEDVFSISGRGTVVTGRVERGILKVSDEVEIVGIKPTQKTICTGVEMFRKLLDQGQAGDNIGALLRGTKRDDVERGQVLAAPKSITPHKKFKAEVYVLSKEEGGRHTPFFSGYRPQFYFRTTDITGIINLPEGVEMVMPGDNSQFIVELIAPIAMEAGLRFAIREGGRTVGSGVVTEIIE
;
A
#
# COMPACT_ATOMS: atom_id res chain seq x y z
N MET A 1 -27.63 19.11 0.31
CA MET A 1 -27.16 18.77 1.66
C MET A 1 -25.68 19.07 1.73
N GLY A 2 -25.21 19.84 2.75
CA GLY A 2 -23.78 20.07 2.95
C GLY A 2 -23.10 18.75 3.30
N LYS A 3 -21.84 18.54 2.82
CA LYS A 3 -21.04 17.41 3.24
C LYS A 3 -20.73 17.53 4.73
N GLU A 4 -20.71 16.41 5.44
CA GLU A 4 -20.29 16.34 6.84
C GLU A 4 -18.82 16.73 6.97
N LYS A 5 -18.46 17.29 8.14
CA LYS A 5 -17.09 17.60 8.50
C LYS A 5 -16.49 16.42 9.24
N PHE A 6 -15.26 16.02 8.88
CA PHE A 6 -14.54 14.98 9.59
C PHE A 6 -14.01 15.52 10.93
N GLU A 7 -14.24 14.79 12.01
CA GLU A 7 -13.73 15.11 13.35
C GLU A 7 -12.68 14.04 13.76
N ARG A 8 -11.47 14.48 14.08
CA ARG A 8 -10.40 13.60 14.58
C ARG A 8 -10.60 13.32 16.07
N LYS A 9 -11.22 12.21 16.42
CA LYS A 9 -11.47 11.80 17.82
C LYS A 9 -10.52 10.70 18.30
N LYS A 10 -9.91 9.95 17.38
CA LYS A 10 -9.04 8.79 17.65
C LYS A 10 -7.77 8.85 16.80
N PRO A 11 -6.68 8.21 17.22
CA PRO A 11 -5.52 7.99 16.37
C PRO A 11 -5.94 7.36 15.04
N HIS A 12 -5.37 7.87 13.95
CA HIS A 12 -5.64 7.39 12.60
C HIS A 12 -4.52 6.45 12.13
N VAL A 13 -4.90 5.22 11.72
CA VAL A 13 -3.99 4.18 11.27
C VAL A 13 -4.43 3.68 9.91
N ASN A 14 -3.49 3.60 8.96
CA ASN A 14 -3.73 2.99 7.67
C ASN A 14 -3.36 1.51 7.74
N ILE A 15 -4.30 0.65 7.46
CA ILE A 15 -4.12 -0.80 7.41
C ILE A 15 -4.53 -1.32 6.03
N GLY A 16 -4.12 -2.51 5.66
CA GLY A 16 -4.64 -3.10 4.43
C GLY A 16 -4.50 -4.60 4.38
N THR A 17 -5.30 -5.22 3.51
CA THR A 17 -5.27 -6.65 3.24
C THR A 17 -4.34 -6.96 2.07
N ILE A 18 -3.41 -7.88 2.29
CA ILE A 18 -2.48 -8.42 1.29
C ILE A 18 -2.51 -9.97 1.33
N GLY A 19 -2.05 -10.60 0.27
CA GLY A 19 -2.01 -12.07 0.17
C GLY A 19 -2.43 -12.56 -1.21
N HIS A 20 -2.43 -13.89 -1.37
CA HIS A 20 -2.69 -14.54 -2.66
C HIS A 20 -4.09 -14.26 -3.20
N ILE A 21 -4.27 -14.42 -4.52
CA ILE A 21 -5.59 -14.42 -5.15
C ILE A 21 -6.46 -15.51 -4.51
N ASP A 22 -7.78 -15.31 -4.43
CA ASP A 22 -8.78 -16.23 -3.90
C ASP A 22 -8.60 -16.65 -2.42
N HIS A 23 -7.65 -16.06 -1.69
CA HIS A 23 -7.53 -16.25 -0.23
C HIS A 23 -8.57 -15.49 0.58
N GLY A 24 -9.43 -14.65 -0.06
CA GLY A 24 -10.59 -14.01 0.54
C GLY A 24 -10.29 -12.63 1.18
N LYS A 25 -9.34 -11.86 0.65
CA LYS A 25 -9.01 -10.49 1.11
C LYS A 25 -10.21 -9.56 1.08
N THR A 26 -10.86 -9.43 -0.09
CA THR A 26 -12.04 -8.57 -0.28
C THR A 26 -13.22 -9.06 0.54
N THR A 27 -13.41 -10.37 0.69
CA THR A 27 -14.43 -10.95 1.58
C THR A 27 -14.17 -10.58 3.02
N LEU A 28 -12.91 -10.62 3.48
CA LEU A 28 -12.50 -10.21 4.83
C LEU A 28 -12.76 -8.71 5.03
N THR A 29 -12.37 -7.87 4.07
CA THR A 29 -12.63 -6.42 4.11
C THR A 29 -14.13 -6.12 4.21
N ALA A 30 -14.98 -6.82 3.44
CA ALA A 30 -16.43 -6.69 3.55
C ALA A 30 -16.96 -7.17 4.92
N ALA A 31 -16.44 -8.29 5.45
CA ALA A 31 -16.82 -8.79 6.78
C ALA A 31 -16.44 -7.81 7.90
N ILE A 32 -15.24 -7.22 7.84
CA ILE A 32 -14.80 -6.19 8.79
C ILE A 32 -15.77 -5.00 8.78
N THR A 33 -16.10 -4.46 7.59
CA THR A 33 -17.01 -3.32 7.49
C THR A 33 -18.43 -3.67 7.96
N LYS A 34 -18.90 -4.92 7.72
CA LYS A 34 -20.22 -5.38 8.21
C LYS A 34 -20.25 -5.45 9.73
N ILE A 35 -19.29 -6.13 10.34
CA ILE A 35 -19.26 -6.29 11.81
C ILE A 35 -19.06 -4.93 12.50
N ALA A 36 -18.18 -4.06 11.97
CA ALA A 36 -18.04 -2.69 12.44
C ALA A 36 -19.36 -1.90 12.31
N GLY A 37 -20.06 -2.03 11.19
CA GLY A 37 -21.38 -1.41 10.97
C GLY A 37 -22.44 -1.87 11.98
N LEU A 38 -22.52 -3.18 12.25
CA LEU A 38 -23.41 -3.76 13.25
C LEU A 38 -23.11 -3.28 14.69
N LYS A 39 -21.85 -3.01 15.00
CA LYS A 39 -21.40 -2.40 16.27
C LYS A 39 -21.57 -0.87 16.32
N GLY A 40 -22.01 -0.23 15.21
CA GLY A 40 -22.17 1.23 15.13
C GLY A 40 -20.84 2.00 15.00
N SER A 41 -19.75 1.32 14.62
CA SER A 41 -18.40 1.88 14.50
C SER A 41 -17.90 1.97 13.05
N GLY A 42 -18.80 1.89 12.08
CA GLY A 42 -18.49 1.98 10.66
C GLY A 42 -19.75 1.89 9.81
N LYS A 43 -19.55 1.95 8.49
CA LYS A 43 -20.60 1.71 7.50
C LYS A 43 -20.29 0.40 6.76
N PHE A 44 -21.26 -0.51 6.70
CA PHE A 44 -21.13 -1.70 5.87
C PHE A 44 -20.94 -1.33 4.40
N ILE A 45 -19.94 -1.93 3.79
CA ILE A 45 -19.63 -1.84 2.36
C ILE A 45 -19.58 -3.28 1.83
N SER A 46 -20.48 -3.59 0.91
CA SER A 46 -20.58 -4.94 0.37
C SER A 46 -19.40 -5.26 -0.57
N TYR A 47 -19.20 -6.56 -0.83
CA TYR A 47 -18.20 -7.03 -1.78
C TYR A 47 -18.29 -6.31 -3.13
N ASP A 48 -19.50 -6.19 -3.70
CA ASP A 48 -19.75 -5.52 -4.98
C ASP A 48 -19.54 -4.00 -4.96
N GLU A 49 -19.52 -3.40 -3.76
CA GLU A 49 -19.20 -1.98 -3.57
C GLU A 49 -17.70 -1.75 -3.36
N ILE A 50 -16.95 -2.77 -2.98
CA ILE A 50 -15.47 -2.76 -2.91
C ILE A 50 -14.94 -2.96 -4.33
N ASP A 51 -15.25 -4.08 -4.98
CA ASP A 51 -14.88 -4.39 -6.36
C ASP A 51 -15.95 -3.84 -7.32
N LYS A 52 -15.81 -2.56 -7.69
CA LYS A 52 -16.84 -1.80 -8.42
C LYS A 52 -16.72 -1.88 -9.92
N ALA A 53 -15.49 -2.01 -10.44
CA ALA A 53 -15.25 -1.97 -11.87
C ALA A 53 -15.93 -3.15 -12.59
N PRO A 54 -16.54 -2.93 -13.77
CA PRO A 54 -17.14 -4.03 -14.53
C PRO A 54 -16.18 -5.19 -14.75
N GLU A 55 -14.90 -4.91 -14.98
CA GLU A 55 -13.85 -5.91 -15.20
C GLU A 55 -13.54 -6.70 -13.92
N GLU A 56 -13.58 -6.08 -12.75
CA GLU A 56 -13.42 -6.73 -11.43
C GLU A 56 -14.57 -7.72 -11.21
N LYS A 57 -15.80 -7.31 -11.49
CA LYS A 57 -17.00 -8.14 -11.35
C LYS A 57 -17.05 -9.30 -12.33
N GLU A 58 -16.63 -9.07 -13.58
CA GLU A 58 -16.61 -10.10 -14.62
C GLU A 58 -15.56 -11.19 -14.31
N ARG A 59 -14.40 -10.78 -13.81
CA ARG A 59 -13.29 -11.69 -13.50
C ARG A 59 -13.32 -12.25 -12.08
N GLY A 60 -14.11 -11.65 -11.17
CA GLY A 60 -14.16 -12.02 -9.75
C GLY A 60 -12.85 -11.74 -8.99
N ILE A 61 -12.07 -10.75 -9.43
CA ILE A 61 -10.77 -10.40 -8.85
C ILE A 61 -10.64 -8.89 -8.65
N THR A 62 -10.01 -8.48 -7.57
CA THR A 62 -9.66 -7.07 -7.32
C THR A 62 -8.53 -6.63 -8.24
N ILE A 63 -8.73 -5.54 -8.97
CA ILE A 63 -7.76 -4.94 -9.89
C ILE A 63 -7.17 -3.67 -9.28
N SER A 64 -8.02 -2.78 -8.80
CA SER A 64 -7.64 -1.50 -8.19
C SER A 64 -7.72 -1.58 -6.67
N THR A 65 -6.90 -0.78 -6.00
CA THR A 65 -7.03 -0.64 -4.54
C THR A 65 -8.36 0.00 -4.18
N ALA A 66 -9.04 -0.55 -3.18
CA ALA A 66 -10.26 0.03 -2.62
C ALA A 66 -9.99 0.53 -1.20
N HIS A 67 -10.58 1.69 -0.85
CA HIS A 67 -10.43 2.27 0.47
C HIS A 67 -11.76 2.25 1.21
N VAL A 68 -11.75 1.71 2.43
CA VAL A 68 -12.89 1.72 3.34
C VAL A 68 -12.47 2.29 4.70
N GLU A 69 -13.44 2.79 5.48
CA GLU A 69 -13.18 3.32 6.84
C GLU A 69 -14.03 2.59 7.87
N TYR A 70 -13.45 2.36 9.03
CA TYR A 70 -14.14 1.87 10.24
C TYR A 70 -13.36 2.27 11.49
N GLU A 71 -13.99 2.06 12.65
CA GLU A 71 -13.38 2.36 13.94
C GLU A 71 -13.40 1.14 14.87
N THR A 72 -12.42 1.08 15.75
CA THR A 72 -12.47 0.29 16.99
C THR A 72 -12.76 1.20 18.19
N ALA A 73 -12.72 0.67 19.38
CA ALA A 73 -12.78 1.50 20.59
C ALA A 73 -11.60 2.50 20.65
N ASN A 74 -10.43 2.11 20.15
CA ASN A 74 -9.17 2.82 20.33
C ASN A 74 -8.74 3.64 19.12
N ARG A 75 -9.07 3.21 17.88
CA ARG A 75 -8.49 3.74 16.64
C ARG A 75 -9.53 3.96 15.54
N HIS A 76 -9.20 4.89 14.65
CA HIS A 76 -9.87 5.06 13.35
C HIS A 76 -8.97 4.45 12.27
N TYR A 77 -9.51 3.52 11.50
CA TYR A 77 -8.80 2.82 10.44
C TYR A 77 -9.23 3.29 9.06
N ALA A 78 -8.24 3.65 8.22
CA ALA A 78 -8.39 3.62 6.78
C ALA A 78 -7.85 2.29 6.29
N HIS A 79 -8.69 1.49 5.64
CA HIS A 79 -8.33 0.16 5.19
C HIS A 79 -8.23 0.12 3.66
N VAL A 80 -7.09 -0.35 3.16
CA VAL A 80 -6.79 -0.51 1.75
C VAL A 80 -6.93 -1.98 1.38
N ASP A 81 -7.92 -2.32 0.55
CA ASP A 81 -8.01 -3.66 -0.03
C ASP A 81 -7.11 -3.75 -1.27
N CYS A 82 -6.10 -4.64 -1.23
CA CYS A 82 -5.11 -4.76 -2.29
C CYS A 82 -5.42 -5.93 -3.22
N PRO A 83 -5.14 -5.79 -4.53
CA PRO A 83 -5.26 -6.89 -5.48
C PRO A 83 -4.30 -8.03 -5.11
N GLY A 84 -4.74 -9.28 -5.37
CA GLY A 84 -3.95 -10.48 -5.13
C GLY A 84 -3.24 -11.02 -6.37
N HIS A 85 -3.68 -10.64 -7.57
CA HIS A 85 -3.17 -11.18 -8.82
C HIS A 85 -1.84 -10.53 -9.24
N ALA A 86 -0.90 -11.33 -9.73
CA ALA A 86 0.44 -10.87 -10.13
C ALA A 86 0.43 -9.74 -11.18
N ASP A 87 -0.55 -9.71 -12.08
CA ASP A 87 -0.67 -8.67 -13.10
C ASP A 87 -0.93 -7.27 -12.50
N TYR A 88 -1.49 -7.21 -11.29
CA TYR A 88 -1.86 -5.96 -10.62
C TYR A 88 -0.91 -5.59 -9.46
N ILE A 89 0.26 -6.19 -9.43
CA ILE A 89 1.26 -5.97 -8.38
C ILE A 89 1.64 -4.49 -8.20
N LYS A 90 1.58 -3.69 -9.27
CA LYS A 90 1.77 -2.24 -9.20
C LYS A 90 0.77 -1.58 -8.25
N ASN A 91 -0.51 -1.96 -8.33
CA ASN A 91 -1.54 -1.44 -7.45
C ASN A 91 -1.37 -1.95 -6.03
N MET A 92 -0.93 -3.22 -5.87
CA MET A 92 -0.57 -3.78 -4.56
C MET A 92 0.59 -2.99 -3.91
N ILE A 93 1.68 -2.72 -4.64
CA ILE A 93 2.81 -1.93 -4.12
C ILE A 93 2.35 -0.53 -3.70
N THR A 94 1.53 0.13 -4.53
CA THR A 94 0.98 1.45 -4.21
C THR A 94 0.11 1.42 -2.95
N GLY A 95 -0.74 0.40 -2.81
CA GLY A 95 -1.56 0.21 -1.61
C GLY A 95 -0.70 -0.08 -0.37
N ALA A 96 0.27 -0.99 -0.48
CA ALA A 96 1.15 -1.35 0.62
C ALA A 96 2.00 -0.16 1.11
N ALA A 97 2.45 0.71 0.21
CA ALA A 97 3.20 1.91 0.57
C ALA A 97 2.40 2.91 1.42
N GLN A 98 1.07 2.77 1.47
CA GLN A 98 0.19 3.61 2.29
C GLN A 98 -0.04 3.05 3.69
N MET A 99 0.34 1.80 3.96
CA MET A 99 0.01 1.10 5.19
C MET A 99 0.96 1.44 6.35
N ASP A 100 0.39 1.61 7.53
CA ASP A 100 1.08 1.66 8.81
C ASP A 100 1.17 0.28 9.46
N GLY A 101 0.41 -0.67 8.94
CA GLY A 101 0.41 -2.10 9.27
C GLY A 101 -0.40 -2.86 8.24
N GLY A 102 -0.21 -4.17 8.14
CA GLY A 102 -0.92 -5.01 7.17
C GLY A 102 -1.57 -6.23 7.78
N ILE A 103 -2.59 -6.73 7.12
CA ILE A 103 -3.22 -8.03 7.39
C ILE A 103 -2.85 -8.96 6.23
N ILE A 104 -2.03 -9.97 6.51
CA ILE A 104 -1.76 -11.02 5.54
C ILE A 104 -2.85 -12.09 5.62
N VAL A 105 -3.56 -12.30 4.50
CA VAL A 105 -4.65 -13.27 4.42
C VAL A 105 -4.16 -14.53 3.73
N VAL A 106 -4.24 -15.66 4.44
CA VAL A 106 -3.84 -16.97 3.95
C VAL A 106 -5.02 -17.92 4.08
N ALA A 107 -5.38 -18.63 3.02
CA ALA A 107 -6.39 -19.67 3.11
C ALA A 107 -5.79 -20.92 3.77
N ALA A 108 -6.46 -21.44 4.80
CA ALA A 108 -6.02 -22.63 5.52
C ALA A 108 -5.97 -23.90 4.62
N THR A 109 -6.78 -23.90 3.57
CA THR A 109 -6.82 -24.99 2.57
C THR A 109 -5.60 -25.06 1.67
N ASP A 110 -4.92 -23.92 1.46
CA ASP A 110 -3.88 -23.78 0.43
C ASP A 110 -2.49 -23.45 1.02
N GLY A 111 -2.46 -22.91 2.24
CA GLY A 111 -1.25 -22.41 2.85
C GLY A 111 -0.65 -21.18 2.14
N PRO A 112 0.61 -20.80 2.45
CA PRO A 112 1.27 -19.68 1.82
C PRO A 112 1.65 -19.98 0.37
N MET A 113 1.01 -19.27 -0.56
CA MET A 113 1.16 -19.39 -2.00
C MET A 113 2.19 -18.37 -2.57
N PRO A 114 2.60 -18.45 -3.86
CA PRO A 114 3.65 -17.59 -4.41
C PRO A 114 3.40 -16.09 -4.23
N GLN A 115 2.17 -15.58 -4.45
CA GLN A 115 1.89 -14.16 -4.23
C GLN A 115 1.88 -13.81 -2.74
N THR A 116 1.60 -14.75 -1.82
CA THR A 116 1.75 -14.51 -0.38
C THR A 116 3.20 -14.13 -0.06
N ARG A 117 4.17 -14.89 -0.59
CA ARG A 117 5.61 -14.62 -0.44
C ARG A 117 5.99 -13.27 -1.04
N GLU A 118 5.57 -13.00 -2.27
CA GLU A 118 5.86 -11.73 -2.96
C GLU A 118 5.27 -10.54 -2.21
N HIS A 119 4.04 -10.65 -1.69
CA HIS A 119 3.39 -9.57 -0.96
C HIS A 119 4.06 -9.27 0.39
N ILE A 120 4.53 -10.28 1.12
CA ILE A 120 5.29 -10.09 2.36
C ILE A 120 6.62 -9.39 2.06
N LEU A 121 7.35 -9.86 1.05
CA LEU A 121 8.59 -9.23 0.59
C LEU A 121 8.37 -7.75 0.23
N LEU A 122 7.36 -7.47 -0.59
CA LEU A 122 7.05 -6.10 -1.01
C LEU A 122 6.61 -5.21 0.15
N ALA A 123 5.79 -5.72 1.07
CA ALA A 123 5.40 -5.00 2.29
C ALA A 123 6.64 -4.60 3.10
N ARG A 124 7.60 -5.52 3.25
CA ARG A 124 8.87 -5.22 3.91
C ARG A 124 9.66 -4.12 3.19
N GLN A 125 9.73 -4.20 1.87
CA GLN A 125 10.48 -3.25 1.04
C GLN A 125 9.89 -1.84 1.06
N VAL A 126 8.57 -1.71 1.02
CA VAL A 126 7.91 -0.39 1.10
C VAL A 126 7.86 0.16 2.54
N GLY A 127 8.28 -0.64 3.52
CA GLY A 127 8.46 -0.20 4.90
C GLY A 127 7.23 -0.39 5.79
N VAL A 128 6.34 -1.33 5.48
CA VAL A 128 5.26 -1.73 6.40
C VAL A 128 5.91 -2.28 7.69
N PRO A 129 5.68 -1.67 8.86
CA PRO A 129 6.43 -2.01 10.06
C PRO A 129 6.01 -3.36 10.67
N GLN A 130 4.72 -3.70 10.65
CA GLN A 130 4.18 -4.90 11.25
C GLN A 130 3.05 -5.50 10.41
N LEU A 131 2.92 -6.83 10.49
CA LEU A 131 1.84 -7.60 9.87
C LEU A 131 1.09 -8.40 10.95
N VAL A 132 -0.22 -8.56 10.75
CA VAL A 132 -1.08 -9.49 11.48
C VAL A 132 -1.56 -10.55 10.49
N VAL A 133 -1.71 -11.79 10.90
CA VAL A 133 -2.16 -12.89 10.04
C VAL A 133 -3.63 -13.19 10.28
N PHE A 134 -4.39 -13.29 9.19
CA PHE A 134 -5.72 -13.89 9.21
C PHE A 134 -5.70 -15.21 8.43
N LEU A 135 -5.76 -16.33 9.14
CA LEU A 135 -5.87 -17.66 8.56
C LEU A 135 -7.35 -17.90 8.23
N ASN A 136 -7.68 -17.73 6.95
CA ASN A 136 -9.04 -17.75 6.44
C ASN A 136 -9.48 -19.15 6.00
N LYS A 137 -10.78 -19.36 5.80
CA LYS A 137 -11.41 -20.61 5.37
C LYS A 137 -11.13 -21.78 6.31
N CYS A 138 -10.92 -21.53 7.61
CA CYS A 138 -10.73 -22.59 8.60
C CYS A 138 -11.98 -23.48 8.76
N ASP A 139 -13.15 -23.01 8.34
CA ASP A 139 -14.37 -23.80 8.29
C ASP A 139 -14.39 -24.92 7.24
N LEU A 140 -13.42 -24.94 6.33
CA LEU A 140 -13.23 -25.97 5.31
C LEU A 140 -12.18 -27.02 5.69
N VAL A 141 -11.55 -26.87 6.86
CA VAL A 141 -10.47 -27.74 7.35
C VAL A 141 -10.88 -28.32 8.70
N ASP A 142 -11.16 -29.61 8.74
CA ASP A 142 -11.55 -30.32 9.97
C ASP A 142 -10.33 -30.84 10.78
N ASP A 143 -9.13 -30.77 10.20
CA ASP A 143 -7.89 -31.28 10.79
C ASP A 143 -7.12 -30.13 11.49
N GLU A 144 -7.06 -30.18 12.82
CA GLU A 144 -6.37 -29.19 13.64
C GLU A 144 -4.84 -29.24 13.40
N GLU A 145 -4.25 -30.41 13.17
CA GLU A 145 -2.82 -30.56 12.89
C GLU A 145 -2.45 -29.84 11.58
N LEU A 146 -3.34 -29.86 10.58
CA LEU A 146 -3.14 -29.14 9.33
C LEU A 146 -3.19 -27.63 9.54
N LEU A 147 -4.11 -27.13 10.38
CA LEU A 147 -4.18 -25.70 10.72
C LEU A 147 -2.91 -25.23 11.44
N GLU A 148 -2.39 -26.04 12.37
CA GLU A 148 -1.13 -25.75 13.07
C GLU A 148 0.06 -25.75 12.10
N LEU A 149 0.11 -26.68 11.16
CA LEU A 149 1.18 -26.75 10.15
C LEU A 149 1.18 -25.50 9.25
N VAL A 150 0.02 -25.11 8.75
CA VAL A 150 -0.10 -23.89 7.90
C VAL A 150 0.28 -22.63 8.69
N GLU A 151 -0.12 -22.56 9.97
CA GLU A 151 0.31 -21.45 10.83
C GLU A 151 1.83 -21.41 10.98
N LEU A 152 2.47 -22.55 11.22
CA LEU A 152 3.92 -22.65 11.33
C LEU A 152 4.62 -22.19 10.04
N GLU A 153 4.15 -22.66 8.88
CA GLU A 153 4.69 -22.23 7.58
C GLU A 153 4.61 -20.72 7.35
N VAL A 154 3.49 -20.11 7.77
CA VAL A 154 3.32 -18.65 7.67
C VAL A 154 4.28 -17.92 8.60
N ARG A 155 4.48 -18.39 9.83
CA ARG A 155 5.42 -17.82 10.80
C ARG A 155 6.87 -17.91 10.31
N GLU A 156 7.29 -19.06 9.79
CA GLU A 156 8.60 -19.26 9.18
C GLU A 156 8.82 -18.34 7.99
N LEU A 157 7.79 -18.20 7.15
CA LEU A 157 7.83 -17.31 6.01
C LEU A 157 7.99 -15.84 6.43
N LEU A 158 7.25 -15.36 7.43
CA LEU A 158 7.38 -14.01 7.98
C LEU A 158 8.78 -13.77 8.54
N SER A 159 9.32 -14.74 9.29
CA SER A 159 10.67 -14.68 9.85
C SER A 159 11.74 -14.58 8.76
N SER A 160 11.55 -15.29 7.63
CA SER A 160 12.49 -15.22 6.50
C SER A 160 12.56 -13.86 5.80
N TYR A 161 11.57 -13.01 6.01
CA TYR A 161 11.51 -11.62 5.51
C TYR A 161 11.65 -10.56 6.61
N ASP A 162 12.31 -10.91 7.72
CA ASP A 162 12.61 -10.01 8.86
C ASP A 162 11.36 -9.44 9.57
N PHE A 163 10.22 -10.10 9.51
CA PHE A 163 9.11 -9.85 10.42
C PHE A 163 9.24 -10.76 11.66
N PRO A 164 8.73 -10.36 12.82
CA PRO A 164 8.84 -11.18 14.04
C PRO A 164 7.83 -12.34 14.02
N GLY A 165 8.04 -13.33 13.14
CA GLY A 165 7.08 -14.40 12.83
C GLY A 165 6.57 -15.16 14.05
N ASP A 166 7.40 -15.36 15.07
CA ASP A 166 7.00 -16.05 16.31
C ASP A 166 6.00 -15.21 17.15
N ASP A 167 6.14 -13.86 17.11
CA ASP A 167 5.31 -12.95 17.91
C ASP A 167 4.09 -12.44 17.16
N VAL A 168 4.02 -12.62 15.82
CA VAL A 168 2.91 -12.14 15.00
C VAL A 168 1.59 -12.81 15.42
N PRO A 169 0.53 -12.04 15.72
CA PRO A 169 -0.79 -12.61 15.97
C PRO A 169 -1.33 -13.33 14.74
N VAL A 170 -1.79 -14.57 14.93
CA VAL A 170 -2.47 -15.37 13.91
C VAL A 170 -3.90 -15.61 14.36
N ILE A 171 -4.84 -15.05 13.63
CA ILE A 171 -6.28 -15.17 13.92
C ILE A 171 -6.86 -16.18 12.93
N ARG A 172 -7.44 -17.26 13.44
CA ARG A 172 -8.10 -18.30 12.66
C ARG A 172 -9.58 -18.00 12.51
N GLY A 173 -10.14 -18.15 11.31
CA GLY A 173 -11.56 -17.87 11.11
C GLY A 173 -12.06 -18.13 9.70
N SER A 174 -13.30 -17.73 9.45
CA SER A 174 -13.95 -17.73 8.16
C SER A 174 -14.54 -16.35 7.87
N ALA A 175 -13.92 -15.63 6.97
CA ALA A 175 -14.41 -14.31 6.55
C ALA A 175 -15.83 -14.41 5.93
N LEU A 176 -16.12 -15.51 5.21
CA LEU A 176 -17.43 -15.72 4.61
C LEU A 176 -18.53 -15.91 5.66
N LYS A 177 -18.31 -16.79 6.66
CA LYS A 177 -19.28 -16.97 7.75
C LYS A 177 -19.51 -15.71 8.56
N ALA A 178 -18.43 -14.95 8.81
CA ALA A 178 -18.54 -13.65 9.47
C ALA A 178 -19.31 -12.62 8.62
N LEU A 179 -19.10 -12.63 7.28
CA LEU A 179 -19.83 -11.77 6.36
C LEU A 179 -21.33 -12.14 6.29
N GLU A 180 -21.69 -13.42 6.37
CA GLU A 180 -23.09 -13.88 6.38
C GLU A 180 -23.79 -13.66 7.72
N CYS A 181 -23.02 -13.45 8.79
CA CYS A 181 -23.56 -13.27 10.15
C CYS A 181 -24.17 -11.88 10.34
N ASP A 182 -25.42 -11.83 10.86
CA ASP A 182 -26.12 -10.57 11.16
C ASP A 182 -26.09 -10.20 12.65
N ASN A 183 -25.42 -11.02 13.47
CA ASN A 183 -25.26 -10.75 14.90
C ASN A 183 -23.76 -10.57 15.24
N PRO A 184 -23.32 -9.34 15.62
CA PRO A 184 -21.91 -9.08 15.89
C PRO A 184 -21.37 -9.79 17.16
N ASP A 185 -22.24 -10.36 17.98
CA ASP A 185 -21.87 -11.11 19.20
C ASP A 185 -21.93 -12.63 18.99
N ALA A 186 -22.22 -13.09 17.77
CA ALA A 186 -22.23 -14.51 17.43
C ALA A 186 -20.79 -15.07 17.29
N PRO A 187 -20.61 -16.38 17.49
CA PRO A 187 -19.30 -17.05 17.36
C PRO A 187 -18.62 -16.79 16.02
N GLU A 188 -19.40 -16.71 14.92
CA GLU A 188 -18.92 -16.48 13.57
C GLU A 188 -18.29 -15.09 13.40
N ALA A 189 -18.78 -14.08 14.12
CA ALA A 189 -18.26 -12.72 14.11
C ALA A 189 -17.00 -12.56 14.98
N LYS A 190 -16.75 -13.49 15.90
CA LYS A 190 -15.68 -13.37 16.88
C LYS A 190 -14.30 -13.25 16.24
N CYS A 191 -14.02 -13.99 15.19
CA CYS A 191 -12.73 -13.91 14.49
C CYS A 191 -12.42 -12.50 13.93
N ILE A 192 -13.45 -11.75 13.52
CA ILE A 192 -13.28 -10.36 13.07
C ILE A 192 -12.99 -9.44 14.26
N LEU A 193 -13.66 -9.62 15.39
CA LEU A 193 -13.39 -8.82 16.58
C LEU A 193 -12.00 -9.11 17.15
N ASP A 194 -11.59 -10.37 17.19
CA ASP A 194 -10.26 -10.79 17.62
C ASP A 194 -9.18 -10.23 16.68
N LEU A 195 -9.42 -10.19 15.36
CA LEU A 195 -8.52 -9.59 14.38
C LEU A 195 -8.36 -8.08 14.60
N LEU A 196 -9.47 -7.36 14.80
CA LEU A 196 -9.43 -5.92 15.07
C LEU A 196 -8.72 -5.61 16.39
N GLN A 197 -8.92 -6.44 17.42
CA GLN A 197 -8.20 -6.30 18.68
C GLN A 197 -6.68 -6.58 18.48
N ALA A 198 -6.33 -7.61 17.73
CA ALA A 198 -4.92 -7.90 17.40
C ALA A 198 -4.26 -6.75 16.62
N CYS A 199 -5.00 -6.11 15.72
CA CYS A 199 -4.51 -4.91 15.02
C CYS A 199 -4.30 -3.73 15.98
N ASP A 200 -5.24 -3.51 16.92
CA ASP A 200 -5.09 -2.45 17.92
C ASP A 200 -3.87 -2.67 18.84
N ASP A 201 -3.62 -3.91 19.22
CA ASP A 201 -2.57 -4.25 20.20
C ASP A 201 -1.19 -4.39 19.57
N PHE A 202 -1.08 -4.94 18.36
CA PHE A 202 0.19 -5.32 17.74
C PHE A 202 0.74 -4.29 16.76
N ILE A 203 -0.12 -3.59 16.01
CA ILE A 203 0.34 -2.55 15.09
C ILE A 203 0.65 -1.28 15.88
N PRO A 204 1.90 -0.75 15.82
CA PRO A 204 2.26 0.45 16.56
C PRO A 204 1.49 1.67 16.06
N GLU A 205 1.24 2.62 16.95
CA GLU A 205 0.75 3.94 16.53
C GLU A 205 1.84 4.64 15.71
N PRO A 206 1.54 5.03 14.47
CA PRO A 206 2.57 5.58 13.58
C PRO A 206 2.98 6.99 13.99
N GLU A 207 4.29 7.24 14.01
CA GLU A 207 4.82 8.60 14.10
C GLU A 207 4.49 9.37 12.83
N ARG A 208 4.07 10.62 12.96
CA ARG A 208 3.65 11.46 11.85
C ARG A 208 4.55 12.69 11.70
N ASP A 209 5.23 12.79 10.59
CA ASP A 209 6.10 13.91 10.22
C ASP A 209 5.29 15.17 9.85
N ILE A 210 4.51 15.71 10.78
CA ILE A 210 3.62 16.87 10.53
C ILE A 210 4.37 18.19 10.37
N ASP A 211 5.56 18.31 10.93
CA ASP A 211 6.37 19.54 10.94
C ASP A 211 7.24 19.68 9.68
N LYS A 212 7.33 18.65 8.85
CA LYS A 212 8.04 18.69 7.56
C LYS A 212 7.20 19.39 6.48
N PRO A 213 7.82 19.90 5.41
CA PRO A 213 7.07 20.42 4.26
C PRO A 213 6.14 19.37 3.68
N PHE A 214 4.92 19.77 3.34
CA PHE A 214 3.89 18.89 2.78
C PHE A 214 4.36 18.13 1.55
N LEU A 215 4.05 16.84 1.50
CA LEU A 215 4.25 15.96 0.35
C LEU A 215 3.20 14.85 0.34
N MET A 216 2.57 14.66 -0.83
CA MET A 216 1.59 13.61 -1.08
C MET A 216 1.84 12.99 -2.46
N PRO A 217 2.23 11.71 -2.56
CA PRO A 217 2.25 11.00 -3.83
C PRO A 217 0.84 10.91 -4.43
N ILE A 218 0.72 11.18 -5.73
CA ILE A 218 -0.56 11.13 -6.45
C ILE A 218 -0.83 9.69 -6.87
N GLU A 219 -1.94 9.15 -6.41
CA GLU A 219 -2.42 7.81 -6.68
C GLU A 219 -3.42 7.77 -7.82
N ASP A 220 -4.46 8.62 -7.73
CA ASP A 220 -5.49 8.75 -8.75
C ASP A 220 -5.82 10.21 -9.05
N VAL A 221 -6.36 10.42 -10.26
CA VAL A 221 -6.75 11.75 -10.77
C VAL A 221 -8.18 11.69 -11.30
N PHE A 222 -9.05 12.49 -10.71
CA PHE A 222 -10.47 12.57 -11.08
C PHE A 222 -10.85 13.97 -11.56
N SER A 223 -11.76 14.04 -12.52
CA SER A 223 -12.45 15.30 -12.88
C SER A 223 -13.83 15.34 -12.25
N ILE A 224 -14.13 16.40 -11.52
CA ILE A 224 -15.46 16.64 -10.98
C ILE A 224 -16.09 17.81 -11.76
N SER A 225 -17.20 17.53 -12.47
CA SER A 225 -17.92 18.54 -13.24
C SER A 225 -18.27 19.75 -12.39
N GLY A 226 -17.88 20.95 -12.84
CA GLY A 226 -18.12 22.23 -12.15
C GLY A 226 -17.23 22.49 -10.93
N ARG A 227 -16.32 21.56 -10.53
CA ARG A 227 -15.41 21.77 -9.40
C ARG A 227 -13.93 21.78 -9.79
N GLY A 228 -13.51 20.99 -10.78
CA GLY A 228 -12.12 20.89 -11.24
C GLY A 228 -11.51 19.50 -11.08
N THR A 229 -10.19 19.46 -11.03
CA THR A 229 -9.43 18.23 -10.88
C THR A 229 -9.19 17.92 -9.42
N VAL A 230 -9.43 16.69 -9.03
CA VAL A 230 -9.12 16.14 -7.70
C VAL A 230 -8.01 15.10 -7.85
N VAL A 231 -6.98 15.22 -7.05
CA VAL A 231 -5.92 14.22 -6.91
C VAL A 231 -6.07 13.54 -5.57
N THR A 232 -5.89 12.23 -5.54
CA THR A 232 -5.95 11.44 -4.30
C THR A 232 -4.59 10.86 -3.96
N GLY A 233 -4.37 10.63 -2.69
CA GLY A 233 -3.18 9.98 -2.17
C GLY A 233 -3.11 10.03 -0.65
N ARG A 234 -2.16 9.29 -0.08
CA ARG A 234 -1.80 9.41 1.33
C ARG A 234 -0.82 10.56 1.51
N VAL A 235 -1.07 11.42 2.45
CA VAL A 235 -0.09 12.44 2.85
C VAL A 235 1.11 11.76 3.50
N GLU A 236 2.26 11.83 2.85
CA GLU A 236 3.52 11.23 3.32
C GLU A 236 4.08 12.00 4.51
N ARG A 237 4.06 13.34 4.41
CA ARG A 237 4.55 14.26 5.45
C ARG A 237 3.89 15.63 5.36
N GLY A 238 3.97 16.39 6.44
CA GLY A 238 3.49 17.78 6.51
C GLY A 238 1.98 17.90 6.63
N ILE A 239 1.52 19.10 6.37
CA ILE A 239 0.12 19.51 6.44
C ILE A 239 -0.25 20.26 5.17
N LEU A 240 -1.41 19.95 4.60
CA LEU A 240 -2.04 20.68 3.50
C LEU A 240 -3.30 21.37 4.00
N LYS A 241 -3.39 22.69 3.87
CA LYS A 241 -4.58 23.47 4.19
C LYS A 241 -5.31 23.93 2.93
N VAL A 242 -6.60 24.17 3.07
CA VAL A 242 -7.37 24.84 2.01
C VAL A 242 -6.78 26.23 1.78
N SER A 243 -6.57 26.58 0.51
CA SER A 243 -5.92 27.78 0.00
C SER A 243 -4.39 27.78 -0.03
N ASP A 244 -3.73 26.70 0.38
CA ASP A 244 -2.28 26.59 0.22
C ASP A 244 -1.88 26.52 -1.26
N GLU A 245 -0.77 27.19 -1.59
CA GLU A 245 -0.06 27.03 -2.84
C GLU A 245 0.71 25.71 -2.80
N VAL A 246 0.61 24.94 -3.87
CA VAL A 246 1.28 23.64 -4.02
C VAL A 246 1.90 23.48 -5.40
N GLU A 247 2.86 22.57 -5.51
CA GLU A 247 3.49 22.21 -6.77
C GLU A 247 3.19 20.74 -7.11
N ILE A 248 2.92 20.48 -8.39
CA ILE A 248 2.84 19.13 -8.97
C ILE A 248 4.20 18.84 -9.57
N VAL A 249 4.92 17.85 -9.02
CA VAL A 249 6.33 17.59 -9.32
C VAL A 249 6.54 16.18 -9.84
N GLY A 250 7.41 16.03 -10.84
CA GLY A 250 7.83 14.77 -11.45
C GLY A 250 7.14 14.49 -12.79
N ILE A 251 7.73 13.62 -13.59
CA ILE A 251 7.31 13.14 -14.91
C ILE A 251 7.17 14.28 -15.94
N LYS A 252 6.33 15.26 -15.65
CA LYS A 252 6.07 16.47 -16.44
C LYS A 252 6.77 17.69 -15.84
N PRO A 253 6.87 18.82 -16.58
CA PRO A 253 7.36 20.06 -15.99
C PRO A 253 6.56 20.46 -14.75
N THR A 254 7.26 20.90 -13.71
CA THR A 254 6.65 21.32 -12.45
C THR A 254 5.61 22.41 -12.66
N GLN A 255 4.42 22.23 -12.12
CA GLN A 255 3.31 23.17 -12.22
C GLN A 255 2.90 23.64 -10.83
N LYS A 256 2.55 24.94 -10.72
CA LYS A 256 2.00 25.54 -9.50
C LYS A 256 0.49 25.59 -9.57
N THR A 257 -0.16 25.30 -8.46
CA THR A 257 -1.60 25.40 -8.31
C THR A 257 -1.98 25.74 -6.86
N ILE A 258 -3.26 25.87 -6.59
CA ILE A 258 -3.78 26.15 -5.25
C ILE A 258 -4.75 25.03 -4.89
N CYS A 259 -4.61 24.49 -3.68
CA CYS A 259 -5.56 23.56 -3.09
C CYS A 259 -6.82 24.33 -2.69
N THR A 260 -7.97 24.01 -3.29
CA THR A 260 -9.24 24.72 -3.00
C THR A 260 -10.18 23.90 -2.11
N GLY A 261 -9.83 22.68 -1.80
CA GLY A 261 -10.61 21.82 -0.91
C GLY A 261 -9.86 20.53 -0.57
N VAL A 262 -10.07 20.05 0.62
CA VAL A 262 -9.54 18.77 1.11
C VAL A 262 -10.70 17.90 1.59
N GLU A 263 -10.73 16.64 1.16
CA GLU A 263 -11.76 15.67 1.53
C GLU A 263 -11.12 14.36 1.95
N MET A 264 -11.69 13.67 2.92
CA MET A 264 -11.35 12.31 3.31
C MET A 264 -12.66 11.51 3.51
N PHE A 265 -12.80 10.35 2.87
CA PHE A 265 -14.00 9.52 2.90
C PHE A 265 -15.30 10.31 2.63
N ARG A 266 -15.26 11.23 1.63
CA ARG A 266 -16.37 12.14 1.25
C ARG A 266 -16.78 13.18 2.31
N LYS A 267 -16.04 13.29 3.42
CA LYS A 267 -16.20 14.34 4.43
C LYS A 267 -15.22 15.48 4.16
N LEU A 268 -15.61 16.70 4.44
CA LEU A 268 -14.75 17.87 4.27
C LEU A 268 -13.74 17.98 5.42
N LEU A 269 -12.51 18.38 5.08
CA LEU A 269 -11.47 18.73 6.04
C LEU A 269 -11.03 20.17 5.84
N ASP A 270 -10.69 20.85 6.95
CA ASP A 270 -10.00 22.16 6.88
C ASP A 270 -8.54 21.96 6.45
N GLN A 271 -7.94 20.83 6.83
CA GLN A 271 -6.57 20.45 6.47
C GLN A 271 -6.41 18.91 6.43
N GLY A 272 -5.53 18.45 5.53
CA GLY A 272 -4.98 17.08 5.53
C GLY A 272 -3.60 17.09 6.16
N GLN A 273 -3.25 16.04 6.92
CA GLN A 273 -1.94 15.92 7.57
C GLN A 273 -1.30 14.56 7.29
N ALA A 274 0.00 14.44 7.58
CA ALA A 274 0.74 13.19 7.44
C ALA A 274 -0.07 11.99 7.95
N GLY A 275 -0.19 10.96 7.12
CA GLY A 275 -0.98 9.75 7.36
C GLY A 275 -2.40 9.77 6.81
N ASP A 276 -3.00 10.92 6.49
CA ASP A 276 -4.35 10.98 5.94
C ASP A 276 -4.39 10.53 4.48
N ASN A 277 -5.40 9.75 4.11
CA ASN A 277 -5.74 9.48 2.72
C ASN A 277 -6.75 10.54 2.23
N ILE A 278 -6.29 11.50 1.46
CA ILE A 278 -7.10 12.66 1.07
C ILE A 278 -7.31 12.78 -0.43
N GLY A 279 -8.40 13.46 -0.79
CA GLY A 279 -8.59 14.06 -2.09
C GLY A 279 -8.36 15.55 -2.00
N ALA A 280 -7.40 16.08 -2.76
CA ALA A 280 -7.11 17.51 -2.86
C ALA A 280 -7.70 18.08 -4.16
N LEU A 281 -8.55 19.08 -4.04
CA LEU A 281 -9.14 19.78 -5.18
C LEU A 281 -8.20 20.89 -5.64
N LEU A 282 -7.78 20.86 -6.91
CA LEU A 282 -6.80 21.78 -7.48
C LEU A 282 -7.45 22.83 -8.40
N ARG A 283 -7.03 24.09 -8.25
CA ARG A 283 -7.55 25.21 -9.04
C ARG A 283 -6.90 25.27 -10.42
N GLY A 284 -7.73 25.35 -11.47
CA GLY A 284 -7.24 25.61 -12.82
C GLY A 284 -6.40 24.51 -13.45
N THR A 285 -6.27 23.38 -12.79
CA THR A 285 -5.55 22.19 -13.27
C THR A 285 -6.50 21.30 -14.05
N LYS A 286 -6.15 20.94 -15.28
CA LYS A 286 -6.91 19.95 -16.06
C LYS A 286 -6.47 18.53 -15.67
N ARG A 287 -7.35 17.55 -15.91
CA ARG A 287 -7.03 16.15 -15.63
C ARG A 287 -5.75 15.69 -16.36
N ASP A 288 -5.56 16.10 -17.60
CA ASP A 288 -4.43 15.67 -18.43
C ASP A 288 -3.11 16.37 -18.06
N ASP A 289 -3.15 17.42 -17.23
CA ASP A 289 -1.96 18.08 -16.72
C ASP A 289 -1.30 17.26 -15.59
N VAL A 290 -2.06 16.38 -14.94
CA VAL A 290 -1.63 15.59 -13.79
C VAL A 290 -1.76 14.09 -14.10
N GLU A 291 -0.84 13.30 -13.58
CA GLU A 291 -0.89 11.84 -13.71
C GLU A 291 -0.40 11.15 -12.45
N ARG A 292 -0.81 9.90 -12.28
CA ARG A 292 -0.32 9.00 -11.22
C ARG A 292 1.21 8.91 -11.29
N GLY A 293 1.85 8.95 -10.12
CA GLY A 293 3.30 8.89 -10.00
C GLY A 293 4.00 10.24 -9.83
N GLN A 294 3.30 11.34 -10.11
CA GLN A 294 3.72 12.67 -9.67
C GLN A 294 3.47 12.83 -8.16
N VAL A 295 4.03 13.86 -7.56
CA VAL A 295 3.72 14.24 -6.18
C VAL A 295 3.11 15.64 -6.13
N LEU A 296 2.19 15.84 -5.19
CA LEU A 296 1.73 17.15 -4.76
C LEU A 296 2.57 17.57 -3.55
N ALA A 297 3.23 18.71 -3.60
CA ALA A 297 4.19 19.11 -2.58
C ALA A 297 4.11 20.60 -2.25
N ALA A 298 4.61 20.97 -1.08
CA ALA A 298 4.84 22.37 -0.74
C ALA A 298 5.82 23.00 -1.74
N PRO A 299 5.64 24.30 -2.08
CA PRO A 299 6.49 24.93 -3.09
C PRO A 299 7.98 24.81 -2.79
N LYS A 300 8.75 24.35 -3.77
CA LYS A 300 10.22 24.19 -3.72
C LYS A 300 10.73 23.21 -2.65
N SER A 301 9.88 22.33 -2.12
CA SER A 301 10.25 21.37 -1.07
C SER A 301 10.84 20.06 -1.61
N ILE A 302 10.63 19.76 -2.90
CA ILE A 302 11.17 18.60 -3.60
C ILE A 302 11.38 18.96 -5.08
N THR A 303 12.36 18.34 -5.70
CA THR A 303 12.72 18.55 -7.11
C THR A 303 12.66 17.25 -7.91
N PRO A 304 12.38 17.31 -9.23
CA PRO A 304 12.41 16.14 -10.08
C PRO A 304 13.85 15.82 -10.52
N HIS A 305 14.23 14.54 -10.50
CA HIS A 305 15.57 14.05 -10.83
C HIS A 305 15.52 12.79 -11.71
N LYS A 306 16.53 12.61 -12.54
CA LYS A 306 16.69 11.44 -13.42
C LYS A 306 17.82 10.53 -13.01
N LYS A 307 18.89 11.08 -12.42
CA LYS A 307 20.11 10.35 -12.18
C LYS A 307 20.52 10.37 -10.72
N PHE A 308 20.78 9.22 -10.18
CA PHE A 308 21.09 9.04 -8.76
C PHE A 308 22.01 7.85 -8.51
N LYS A 309 22.66 7.82 -7.34
CA LYS A 309 23.31 6.63 -6.79
C LYS A 309 22.33 5.93 -5.85
N ALA A 310 22.42 4.62 -5.82
CA ALA A 310 21.61 3.79 -4.94
C ALA A 310 22.43 2.64 -4.36
N GLU A 311 22.09 2.26 -3.14
CA GLU A 311 22.41 0.95 -2.58
C GLU A 311 21.28 -0.01 -2.89
N VAL A 312 21.61 -1.18 -3.45
CA VAL A 312 20.64 -2.15 -3.94
C VAL A 312 21.00 -3.56 -3.50
N TYR A 313 20.03 -4.26 -2.94
CA TYR A 313 20.06 -5.70 -2.75
C TYR A 313 19.38 -6.38 -3.94
N VAL A 314 20.09 -7.29 -4.59
CA VAL A 314 19.58 -8.10 -5.70
C VAL A 314 19.07 -9.42 -5.14
N LEU A 315 17.76 -9.67 -5.28
CA LEU A 315 17.13 -10.87 -4.74
C LEU A 315 17.76 -12.14 -5.32
N SER A 316 18.03 -13.11 -4.44
CA SER A 316 18.48 -14.44 -4.81
C SER A 316 17.39 -15.23 -5.52
N LYS A 317 17.78 -16.38 -6.09
CA LYS A 317 16.84 -17.30 -6.74
C LYS A 317 15.82 -17.87 -5.75
N GLU A 318 16.25 -18.17 -4.55
CA GLU A 318 15.44 -18.72 -3.45
C GLU A 318 14.38 -17.73 -3.00
N GLU A 319 14.69 -16.43 -3.09
CA GLU A 319 13.76 -15.33 -2.79
C GLU A 319 12.83 -14.99 -3.96
N GLY A 320 12.86 -15.77 -5.04
CA GLY A 320 12.06 -15.52 -6.25
C GLY A 320 12.65 -14.52 -7.23
N GLY A 321 13.88 -14.06 -6.99
CA GLY A 321 14.62 -13.13 -7.83
C GLY A 321 15.16 -13.73 -9.12
N ARG A 322 16.25 -13.15 -9.64
CA ARG A 322 16.93 -13.59 -10.88
C ARG A 322 17.71 -14.88 -10.66
N HIS A 323 17.94 -15.62 -11.75
CA HIS A 323 18.80 -16.79 -11.79
C HIS A 323 20.15 -16.51 -12.44
N THR A 324 20.30 -15.37 -13.09
CA THR A 324 21.48 -15.00 -13.87
C THR A 324 21.97 -13.62 -13.44
N PRO A 325 23.28 -13.37 -13.52
CA PRO A 325 23.84 -12.05 -13.29
C PRO A 325 23.31 -11.03 -14.30
N PHE A 326 23.47 -9.77 -14.01
CA PHE A 326 23.28 -8.70 -14.98
C PHE A 326 24.52 -7.81 -15.05
N PHE A 327 24.62 -7.08 -16.15
CA PHE A 327 25.76 -6.25 -16.52
C PHE A 327 25.35 -4.78 -16.59
N SER A 328 26.34 -3.90 -16.71
CA SER A 328 26.08 -2.48 -16.96
C SER A 328 25.22 -2.29 -18.21
N GLY A 329 24.27 -1.36 -18.16
CA GLY A 329 23.27 -1.16 -19.21
C GLY A 329 21.97 -1.96 -19.03
N TYR A 330 21.83 -2.72 -17.96
CA TYR A 330 20.57 -3.41 -17.61
C TYR A 330 19.42 -2.42 -17.43
N ARG A 331 18.23 -2.75 -17.96
CA ARG A 331 17.07 -1.85 -18.06
C ARG A 331 15.81 -2.43 -17.43
N PRO A 332 15.72 -2.52 -16.10
CA PRO A 332 14.52 -2.93 -15.39
C PRO A 332 13.54 -1.77 -15.20
N GLN A 333 12.39 -2.09 -14.58
CA GLN A 333 11.44 -1.13 -14.05
C GLN A 333 11.75 -0.83 -12.58
N PHE A 334 11.73 0.46 -12.24
CA PHE A 334 11.88 0.98 -10.89
C PHE A 334 10.53 1.45 -10.37
N TYR A 335 10.17 1.01 -9.19
CA TYR A 335 8.92 1.36 -8.53
C TYR A 335 9.22 2.30 -7.36
N PHE A 336 8.81 3.56 -7.51
CA PHE A 336 8.93 4.60 -6.50
C PHE A 336 7.53 5.07 -6.10
N ARG A 337 7.21 5.10 -4.81
CA ARG A 337 5.89 5.56 -4.36
C ARG A 337 4.75 4.98 -5.21
N THR A 338 4.09 5.81 -6.02
CA THR A 338 2.95 5.44 -6.87
C THR A 338 3.31 5.29 -8.35
N THR A 339 4.60 5.44 -8.73
CA THR A 339 5.06 5.33 -10.13
C THR A 339 5.92 4.11 -10.38
N ASP A 340 5.89 3.65 -11.61
CA ASP A 340 6.86 2.72 -12.18
C ASP A 340 7.52 3.39 -13.40
N ILE A 341 8.83 3.30 -13.47
CA ILE A 341 9.61 3.94 -14.52
C ILE A 341 10.80 3.07 -14.93
N THR A 342 11.07 3.00 -16.23
CA THR A 342 12.24 2.30 -16.73
C THR A 342 13.50 3.13 -16.42
N GLY A 343 14.55 2.47 -15.95
CA GLY A 343 15.87 3.07 -15.76
C GLY A 343 16.98 2.18 -16.26
N ILE A 344 18.15 2.79 -16.50
CA ILE A 344 19.37 2.11 -16.89
C ILE A 344 20.28 2.02 -15.67
N ILE A 345 20.72 0.81 -15.34
CA ILE A 345 21.72 0.57 -14.29
C ILE A 345 23.11 0.63 -14.89
N ASN A 346 23.96 1.49 -14.36
CA ASN A 346 25.38 1.55 -14.65
C ASN A 346 26.15 1.09 -13.42
N LEU A 347 26.97 0.07 -13.58
CA LEU A 347 27.79 -0.47 -12.50
C LEU A 347 29.00 0.43 -12.25
N PRO A 348 29.54 0.48 -11.02
CA PRO A 348 30.75 1.21 -10.69
C PRO A 348 31.97 0.70 -11.49
N GLU A 349 32.99 1.54 -11.63
CA GLU A 349 34.25 1.15 -12.25
C GLU A 349 34.86 -0.09 -11.55
N GLY A 350 35.26 -1.09 -12.34
CA GLY A 350 35.82 -2.34 -11.81
C GLY A 350 34.79 -3.42 -11.46
N VAL A 351 33.50 -3.14 -11.55
CA VAL A 351 32.43 -4.14 -11.37
C VAL A 351 31.91 -4.55 -12.73
N GLU A 352 32.21 -5.78 -13.16
CA GLU A 352 31.77 -6.29 -14.47
C GLU A 352 30.33 -6.77 -14.46
N MET A 353 29.90 -7.42 -13.36
CA MET A 353 28.56 -7.99 -13.21
C MET A 353 28.12 -7.97 -11.74
N VAL A 354 26.83 -8.16 -11.52
CA VAL A 354 26.21 -8.33 -10.19
C VAL A 354 25.44 -9.64 -10.18
N MET A 355 25.66 -10.42 -9.14
CA MET A 355 25.01 -11.73 -8.94
C MET A 355 23.72 -11.59 -8.13
N PRO A 356 22.75 -12.51 -8.32
CA PRO A 356 21.66 -12.67 -7.37
C PRO A 356 22.18 -12.94 -5.96
N GLY A 357 21.65 -12.24 -4.96
CA GLY A 357 22.11 -12.26 -3.57
C GLY A 357 23.13 -11.16 -3.22
N ASP A 358 23.62 -10.39 -4.18
CA ASP A 358 24.60 -9.34 -3.93
C ASP A 358 23.95 -8.05 -3.39
N ASN A 359 24.68 -7.37 -2.50
CA ASN A 359 24.51 -5.96 -2.19
C ASN A 359 25.51 -5.14 -3.02
N SER A 360 25.01 -4.16 -3.77
CA SER A 360 25.89 -3.37 -4.64
C SER A 360 25.41 -1.92 -4.75
N GLN A 361 26.37 -1.03 -5.06
CA GLN A 361 26.04 0.36 -5.40
C GLN A 361 25.85 0.50 -6.90
N PHE A 362 24.81 1.21 -7.31
CA PHE A 362 24.50 1.48 -8.70
C PHE A 362 24.40 2.98 -8.97
N ILE A 363 24.73 3.36 -10.21
CA ILE A 363 24.30 4.62 -10.79
C ILE A 363 23.11 4.30 -11.68
N VAL A 364 21.97 4.91 -11.38
CA VAL A 364 20.72 4.70 -12.12
C VAL A 364 20.37 5.96 -12.88
N GLU A 365 19.98 5.79 -14.15
CA GLU A 365 19.45 6.87 -14.99
C GLU A 365 18.05 6.49 -15.50
N LEU A 366 17.05 7.26 -15.06
CA LEU A 366 15.64 7.04 -15.41
C LEU A 366 15.31 7.69 -16.77
N ILE A 367 14.34 7.12 -17.48
CA ILE A 367 13.88 7.67 -18.78
C ILE A 367 13.12 9.01 -18.63
N ALA A 368 12.54 9.28 -17.47
CA ALA A 368 11.89 10.54 -17.15
C ALA A 368 12.22 10.98 -15.71
N PRO A 369 12.13 12.28 -15.38
CA PRO A 369 12.41 12.76 -14.03
C PRO A 369 11.27 12.40 -13.09
N ILE A 370 11.58 11.99 -11.86
CA ILE A 370 10.62 11.78 -10.79
C ILE A 370 10.96 12.66 -9.58
N ALA A 371 9.96 12.99 -8.77
CA ALA A 371 10.18 13.67 -7.50
C ALA A 371 10.98 12.75 -6.56
N MET A 372 12.22 13.16 -6.25
CA MET A 372 13.19 12.30 -5.57
C MET A 372 13.97 13.05 -4.50
N GLU A 373 14.37 12.33 -3.46
CA GLU A 373 15.28 12.78 -2.41
C GLU A 373 16.13 11.61 -1.91
N ALA A 374 17.24 11.89 -1.26
CA ALA A 374 18.06 10.86 -0.61
C ALA A 374 17.23 10.15 0.48
N GLY A 375 17.42 8.83 0.62
CA GLY A 375 16.65 7.99 1.52
C GLY A 375 15.38 7.40 0.89
N LEU A 376 14.98 7.82 -0.33
CA LEU A 376 13.81 7.25 -1.00
C LEU A 376 14.06 5.79 -1.36
N ARG A 377 13.16 4.90 -0.91
CA ARG A 377 13.21 3.46 -1.21
C ARG A 377 12.52 3.16 -2.52
N PHE A 378 12.96 2.08 -3.17
CA PHE A 378 12.35 1.59 -4.40
C PHE A 378 12.51 0.08 -4.55
N ALA A 379 11.61 -0.50 -5.36
CA ALA A 379 11.73 -1.88 -5.83
C ALA A 379 12.16 -1.91 -7.29
N ILE A 380 12.89 -2.96 -7.68
CA ILE A 380 13.30 -3.23 -9.06
C ILE A 380 12.55 -4.46 -9.55
N ARG A 381 11.91 -4.35 -10.73
CA ARG A 381 11.14 -5.44 -11.32
C ARG A 381 11.54 -5.72 -12.77
N GLU A 382 11.48 -6.99 -13.13
CA GLU A 382 11.70 -7.48 -14.49
C GLU A 382 10.75 -8.63 -14.79
N GLY A 383 10.08 -8.61 -15.94
CA GLY A 383 9.23 -9.72 -16.41
C GLY A 383 8.15 -10.15 -15.41
N GLY A 384 7.55 -9.20 -14.69
CA GLY A 384 6.51 -9.48 -13.69
C GLY A 384 7.02 -9.93 -12.32
N ARG A 385 8.34 -9.96 -12.08
CA ARG A 385 8.96 -10.38 -10.80
C ARG A 385 9.72 -9.24 -10.16
N THR A 386 9.73 -9.19 -8.85
CA THR A 386 10.65 -8.34 -8.08
C THR A 386 12.03 -8.99 -8.10
N VAL A 387 13.03 -8.24 -8.54
CA VAL A 387 14.41 -8.74 -8.69
C VAL A 387 15.40 -8.03 -7.79
N GLY A 388 14.98 -6.99 -7.11
CA GLY A 388 15.82 -6.26 -6.16
C GLY A 388 15.05 -5.14 -5.49
N SER A 389 15.68 -4.58 -4.47
CA SER A 389 15.22 -3.39 -3.77
C SER A 389 16.42 -2.50 -3.42
N GLY A 390 16.16 -1.22 -3.26
CA GLY A 390 17.24 -0.30 -2.96
C GLY A 390 16.75 0.99 -2.33
N VAL A 391 17.74 1.81 -1.98
CA VAL A 391 17.55 3.15 -1.43
C VAL A 391 18.40 4.15 -2.20
N VAL A 392 17.85 5.32 -2.51
CA VAL A 392 18.58 6.44 -3.10
C VAL A 392 19.57 6.99 -2.07
N THR A 393 20.84 6.96 -2.38
CA THR A 393 21.90 7.46 -1.48
C THR A 393 22.34 8.87 -1.82
N GLU A 394 22.38 9.21 -3.11
CA GLU A 394 22.83 10.52 -3.59
C GLU A 394 22.13 10.88 -4.90
N ILE A 395 21.68 12.12 -5.01
CA ILE A 395 21.14 12.68 -6.25
C ILE A 395 22.31 13.23 -7.08
N ILE A 396 22.35 12.88 -8.37
CA ILE A 396 23.40 13.35 -9.30
C ILE A 396 22.86 14.43 -10.23
N GLU A 397 21.64 14.21 -10.81
CA GLU A 397 21.00 15.13 -11.76
C GLU A 397 19.46 15.01 -11.73
#